data_495fde397cdc31fc1ad79efd905d93af
#
_entry.id   495fde397cdc31fc1ad79efd905d93af
#
_cell.length_a   1.000
_cell.length_b   1.000
_cell.length_c   1.000
_cell.angle_alpha   90.00
_cell.angle_beta   90.00
_cell.angle_gamma   90.00
#
_symmetry.space_group_name_H-M   'P 1'
#
loop_
_entity.id
_entity.type
_entity.pdbx_description
1 polymer ?
#
loop_
_entity_poly.entity_id
_entity_poly.type
_entity_poly.pdbx_seq_one_letter_code
_entity_poly.pdbx_strand_id
1 'polypeptide(L)'
;MTTPDVLIEKYTTLGHQDVNITERTELACVVRVTSKCKVPMEVPGFAKRFLNPLNTVEQTDQWQPATAKGERHGTWKVSASGVPVSVGGTLHLVAAPKGCTVVQMTGEVSCSTSFVGGKLACYVGADVERTMRAEEEFNDDYLARTVSKGRGSAR
;
A
#
# COMPACT_ATOMS: atom_id res chain seq x y z
N MET A 1 -8.81 5.67 3.10
CA MET A 1 -7.78 4.79 2.53
C MET A 1 -8.10 4.29 1.11
N THR A 2 -9.35 4.35 0.65
CA THR A 2 -9.75 3.94 -0.72
C THR A 2 -10.23 5.12 -1.58
N THR A 3 -10.08 6.33 -1.09
CA THR A 3 -10.46 7.57 -1.79
C THR A 3 -9.32 7.96 -2.73
N PRO A 4 -9.57 8.15 -4.03
CA PRO A 4 -8.52 8.44 -5.01
C PRO A 4 -7.62 9.61 -4.65
N ASP A 5 -8.19 10.75 -4.25
CA ASP A 5 -7.42 11.96 -3.91
C ASP A 5 -6.46 11.72 -2.73
N VAL A 6 -6.91 10.97 -1.72
CA VAL A 6 -6.08 10.62 -0.56
C VAL A 6 -4.93 9.68 -0.95
N LEU A 7 -5.18 8.74 -1.85
CA LEU A 7 -4.15 7.83 -2.35
C LEU A 7 -3.12 8.58 -3.20
N ILE A 8 -3.56 9.51 -4.04
CA ILE A 8 -2.66 10.34 -4.84
C ILE A 8 -1.81 11.23 -3.92
N GLU A 9 -2.42 11.89 -2.92
CA GLU A 9 -1.70 12.69 -1.92
C GLU A 9 -0.67 11.82 -1.19
N LYS A 10 -1.08 10.64 -0.71
CA LYS A 10 -0.21 9.69 0.00
C LYS A 10 1.02 9.33 -0.82
N TYR A 11 0.83 8.76 -1.97
CA TYR A 11 1.95 8.27 -2.78
C TYR A 11 2.84 9.40 -3.30
N THR A 12 2.28 10.57 -3.60
CA THR A 12 3.07 11.75 -3.97
C THR A 12 3.93 12.24 -2.80
N THR A 13 3.37 12.25 -1.59
CA THR A 13 4.10 12.62 -0.36
C THR A 13 5.25 11.64 -0.08
N LEU A 14 5.07 10.36 -0.40
CA LEU A 14 6.11 9.32 -0.28
C LEU A 14 7.17 9.39 -1.40
N GLY A 15 7.10 10.38 -2.30
CA GLY A 15 8.07 10.58 -3.37
C GLY A 15 7.82 9.74 -4.62
N HIS A 16 6.64 9.09 -4.72
CA HIS A 16 6.27 8.38 -5.94
C HIS A 16 5.89 9.37 -7.04
N GLN A 17 6.20 9.03 -8.28
CA GLN A 17 5.96 9.86 -9.46
C GLN A 17 4.86 9.25 -10.33
N ASP A 18 4.20 10.08 -11.14
CA ASP A 18 3.16 9.68 -12.10
C ASP A 18 2.04 8.82 -11.44
N VAL A 19 1.62 9.21 -10.23
CA VAL A 19 0.60 8.49 -9.47
C VAL A 19 -0.74 8.56 -10.17
N ASN A 20 -1.32 7.42 -10.49
CA ASN A 20 -2.61 7.30 -11.14
C ASN A 20 -3.45 6.18 -10.51
N ILE A 21 -4.73 6.44 -10.28
CA ILE A 21 -5.71 5.41 -9.87
C ILE A 21 -6.34 4.86 -11.16
N THR A 22 -5.92 3.66 -11.53
CA THR A 22 -6.32 3.02 -12.80
C THR A 22 -7.67 2.32 -12.70
N GLU A 23 -8.06 1.91 -11.51
CA GLU A 23 -9.34 1.27 -11.24
C GLU A 23 -9.84 1.65 -9.84
N ARG A 24 -11.12 1.96 -9.72
CA ARG A 24 -11.86 1.98 -8.46
C ARG A 24 -13.24 1.46 -8.69
N THR A 25 -13.55 0.31 -8.10
CA THR A 25 -14.87 -0.32 -8.17
C THR A 25 -15.42 -0.53 -6.77
N GLU A 26 -16.74 -0.40 -6.66
CA GLU A 26 -17.47 -0.72 -5.44
C GLU A 26 -18.72 -1.50 -5.83
N LEU A 27 -18.73 -2.79 -5.50
CA LEU A 27 -19.82 -3.69 -5.82
C LEU A 27 -20.16 -4.55 -4.60
N ALA A 28 -21.43 -4.58 -4.20
CA ALA A 28 -21.90 -5.29 -3.01
C ALA A 28 -21.07 -4.95 -1.74
N CYS A 29 -20.70 -3.68 -1.57
CA CYS A 29 -19.84 -3.16 -0.49
C CYS A 29 -18.40 -3.69 -0.49
N VAL A 30 -17.99 -4.42 -1.51
CA VAL A 30 -16.57 -4.73 -1.77
C VAL A 30 -15.95 -3.56 -2.52
N VAL A 31 -14.88 -3.00 -1.98
CA VAL A 31 -14.14 -1.91 -2.62
C VAL A 31 -12.82 -2.44 -3.14
N ARG A 32 -12.58 -2.26 -4.43
CA ARG A 32 -11.30 -2.57 -5.07
C ARG A 32 -10.71 -1.30 -5.65
N VAL A 33 -9.43 -1.07 -5.37
CA VAL A 33 -8.67 0.06 -5.90
C VAL A 33 -7.36 -0.45 -6.47
N THR A 34 -7.06 -0.03 -7.69
CA THR A 34 -5.75 -0.28 -8.32
C THR A 34 -5.08 1.06 -8.60
N SER A 35 -3.88 1.21 -8.11
CA SER A 35 -3.00 2.36 -8.35
C SER A 35 -1.79 1.95 -9.15
N LYS A 36 -1.28 2.88 -9.96
CA LYS A 36 -0.04 2.73 -10.72
C LYS A 36 0.81 3.97 -10.54
N CYS A 37 2.09 3.78 -10.26
CA CYS A 37 3.02 4.89 -10.05
C CYS A 37 4.45 4.46 -10.42
N LYS A 38 5.36 5.43 -10.46
CA LYS A 38 6.80 5.19 -10.56
C LYS A 38 7.43 5.37 -9.19
N VAL A 39 8.10 4.34 -8.71
CA VAL A 39 8.74 4.30 -7.39
C VAL A 39 10.24 4.41 -7.56
N PRO A 40 10.88 5.48 -7.05
CA PRO A 40 12.33 5.59 -7.01
C PRO A 40 12.88 4.64 -5.94
N MET A 41 14.00 3.96 -6.26
CA MET A 41 14.69 3.09 -5.29
C MET A 41 16.20 3.07 -5.55
N GLU A 42 16.95 2.84 -4.49
CA GLU A 42 18.38 2.53 -4.60
C GLU A 42 18.54 1.07 -5.02
N VAL A 43 19.21 0.83 -6.15
CA VAL A 43 19.34 -0.52 -6.70
C VAL A 43 20.73 -1.09 -6.40
N PRO A 44 20.86 -2.10 -5.53
CA PRO A 44 22.14 -2.76 -5.26
C PRO A 44 22.66 -3.50 -6.50
N GLY A 45 23.97 -3.66 -6.59
CA GLY A 45 24.64 -4.22 -7.76
C GLY A 45 24.07 -5.54 -8.26
N PHE A 46 23.71 -6.46 -7.36
CA PHE A 46 23.14 -7.77 -7.71
C PHE A 46 21.71 -7.67 -8.28
N ALA A 47 20.98 -6.59 -7.98
CA ALA A 47 19.60 -6.40 -8.40
C ALA A 47 19.46 -5.58 -9.70
N LYS A 48 20.54 -4.93 -10.18
CA LYS A 48 20.54 -4.06 -11.39
C LYS A 48 20.02 -4.75 -12.66
N ARG A 49 20.08 -6.07 -12.70
CA ARG A 49 19.55 -6.85 -13.84
C ARG A 49 18.02 -6.90 -13.85
N PHE A 50 17.38 -6.70 -12.70
CA PHE A 50 15.94 -6.88 -12.50
C PHE A 50 15.24 -5.59 -12.10
N LEU A 51 15.95 -4.68 -11.45
CA LEU A 51 15.41 -3.43 -10.91
C LEU A 51 16.09 -2.24 -11.57
N ASN A 52 15.31 -1.18 -11.76
CA ASN A 52 15.78 0.12 -12.22
C ASN A 52 15.74 1.12 -11.06
N PRO A 53 16.48 2.24 -11.16
CA PRO A 53 16.35 3.33 -10.18
C PRO A 53 14.93 3.91 -10.08
N LEU A 54 14.13 3.72 -11.12
CA LEU A 54 12.72 4.13 -11.18
C LEU A 54 11.90 2.98 -11.76
N ASN A 55 11.10 2.34 -10.94
CA ASN A 55 10.30 1.18 -11.33
C ASN A 55 8.82 1.53 -11.43
N THR A 56 8.14 1.06 -12.46
CA THR A 56 6.68 1.15 -12.56
C THR A 56 6.05 0.07 -11.70
N VAL A 57 5.33 0.50 -10.68
CA VAL A 57 4.69 -0.35 -9.68
C VAL A 57 3.18 -0.24 -9.82
N GLU A 58 2.50 -1.37 -9.73
CA GLU A 58 1.05 -1.48 -9.64
C GLU A 58 0.69 -2.13 -8.30
N GLN A 59 -0.21 -1.47 -7.56
CA GLN A 59 -0.76 -1.97 -6.31
C GLN A 59 -2.28 -2.09 -6.44
N THR A 60 -2.81 -3.22 -6.01
CA THR A 60 -4.25 -3.47 -5.91
C THR A 60 -4.60 -3.80 -4.48
N ASP A 61 -5.54 -3.05 -3.91
CA ASP A 61 -6.14 -3.29 -2.61
C ASP A 61 -7.60 -3.67 -2.80
N GLN A 62 -8.07 -4.69 -2.10
CA GLN A 62 -9.47 -5.09 -2.10
C GLN A 62 -9.96 -5.25 -0.67
N TRP A 63 -11.05 -4.55 -0.34
CA TRP A 63 -11.66 -4.54 0.98
C TRP A 63 -13.04 -5.18 0.94
N GLN A 64 -13.29 -6.10 1.85
CA GLN A 64 -14.58 -6.70 2.08
C GLN A 64 -15.52 -5.74 2.85
N PRO A 65 -16.84 -5.97 2.83
CA PRO A 65 -17.78 -5.24 3.66
C PRO A 65 -17.39 -5.29 5.14
N ALA A 66 -17.76 -4.26 5.88
CA ALA A 66 -17.59 -4.27 7.33
C ALA A 66 -18.45 -5.38 7.95
N THR A 67 -17.90 -6.08 8.94
CA THR A 67 -18.66 -7.02 9.77
C THR A 67 -19.62 -6.27 10.69
N ALA A 68 -20.54 -7.00 11.37
CA ALA A 68 -21.43 -6.42 12.37
C ALA A 68 -20.67 -5.76 13.54
N LYS A 69 -19.42 -6.15 13.79
CA LYS A 69 -18.52 -5.55 14.78
C LYS A 69 -17.73 -4.35 14.26
N GLY A 70 -17.91 -3.97 12.99
CA GLY A 70 -17.19 -2.88 12.35
C GLY A 70 -15.78 -3.25 11.86
N GLU A 71 -15.38 -4.50 11.99
CA GLU A 71 -14.10 -5.00 11.47
C GLU A 71 -14.15 -5.10 9.94
N ARG A 72 -13.00 -4.94 9.28
CA ARG A 72 -12.87 -5.15 7.84
C ARG A 72 -11.69 -6.06 7.53
N HIS A 73 -11.89 -6.93 6.55
CA HIS A 73 -10.84 -7.74 5.96
C HIS A 73 -10.56 -7.28 4.55
N GLY A 74 -9.32 -7.43 4.14
CA GLY A 74 -8.90 -7.08 2.78
C GLY A 74 -7.72 -7.92 2.33
N THR A 75 -7.39 -7.75 1.06
CA THR A 75 -6.18 -8.28 0.44
C THR A 75 -5.46 -7.16 -0.27
N TRP A 76 -4.17 -7.30 -0.39
CA TRP A 76 -3.33 -6.37 -1.13
C TRP A 76 -2.32 -7.12 -1.98
N LYS A 77 -1.94 -6.53 -3.10
CA LYS A 77 -0.93 -7.07 -4.00
C LYS A 77 -0.15 -5.94 -4.64
N VAL A 78 1.17 -6.09 -4.68
CA VAL A 78 2.10 -5.18 -5.35
C VAL A 78 2.93 -5.96 -6.35
N SER A 79 3.10 -5.41 -7.53
CA SER A 79 3.99 -5.92 -8.56
C SER A 79 4.68 -4.78 -9.29
N ALA A 80 5.88 -5.01 -9.80
CA ALA A 80 6.60 -4.05 -10.60
C ALA A 80 6.82 -4.60 -12.01
N SER A 81 6.66 -3.72 -13.00
CA SER A 81 6.76 -4.10 -14.42
C SER A 81 8.15 -4.62 -14.76
N GLY A 82 8.21 -5.84 -15.31
CA GLY A 82 9.48 -6.50 -15.69
C GLY A 82 10.29 -7.04 -14.52
N VAL A 83 9.81 -6.96 -13.28
CA VAL A 83 10.47 -7.48 -12.09
C VAL A 83 9.87 -8.85 -11.74
N PRO A 84 10.70 -9.90 -11.59
CA PRO A 84 10.20 -11.26 -11.31
C PRO A 84 9.83 -11.47 -9.83
N VAL A 85 9.38 -10.41 -9.16
CA VAL A 85 8.97 -10.43 -7.75
C VAL A 85 7.56 -9.87 -7.65
N SER A 86 6.74 -10.52 -6.86
CA SER A 86 5.44 -10.02 -6.42
C SER A 86 5.31 -10.13 -4.90
N VAL A 87 4.61 -9.17 -4.33
CA VAL A 87 4.33 -9.11 -2.90
C VAL A 87 2.84 -9.00 -2.71
N GLY A 88 2.30 -9.67 -1.71
CA GLY A 88 0.87 -9.56 -1.42
C GLY A 88 0.50 -10.31 -0.16
N GLY A 89 -0.71 -10.05 0.33
CA GLY A 89 -1.17 -10.64 1.57
C GLY A 89 -2.54 -10.17 1.99
N THR A 90 -2.78 -10.15 3.29
CA THR A 90 -4.05 -9.80 3.90
C THR A 90 -3.97 -8.56 4.77
N LEU A 91 -5.11 -7.90 4.88
CA LEU A 91 -5.36 -6.72 5.70
C LEU A 91 -6.49 -7.05 6.67
N HIS A 92 -6.34 -6.70 7.94
CA HIS A 92 -7.40 -6.81 8.93
C HIS A 92 -7.47 -5.52 9.75
N LEU A 93 -8.62 -4.88 9.72
CA LEU A 93 -8.92 -3.60 10.35
C LEU A 93 -9.84 -3.86 11.53
N VAL A 94 -9.37 -3.57 12.74
CA VAL A 94 -10.12 -3.80 13.97
C VAL A 94 -10.20 -2.52 14.80
N ALA A 95 -11.35 -2.31 15.44
CA ALA A 95 -11.51 -1.24 16.41
C ALA A 95 -10.66 -1.51 17.65
N ALA A 96 -9.98 -0.48 18.14
CA ALA A 96 -9.19 -0.49 19.35
C ALA A 96 -9.78 0.48 20.40
N PRO A 97 -9.38 0.37 21.67
CA PRO A 97 -9.83 1.29 22.72
C PRO A 97 -9.54 2.76 22.36
N LYS A 98 -10.30 3.67 22.97
CA LYS A 98 -10.18 5.12 22.81
C LYS A 98 -10.47 5.65 21.40
N GLY A 99 -11.25 4.90 20.60
CA GLY A 99 -11.62 5.31 19.24
C GLY A 99 -10.49 5.16 18.22
N CYS A 100 -9.46 4.40 18.55
CA CYS A 100 -8.40 4.04 17.62
C CYS A 100 -8.81 2.87 16.74
N THR A 101 -8.08 2.69 15.64
CA THR A 101 -8.20 1.53 14.76
C THR A 101 -6.82 0.92 14.58
N VAL A 102 -6.73 -0.39 14.67
CA VAL A 102 -5.51 -1.14 14.37
C VAL A 102 -5.64 -1.77 13.00
N VAL A 103 -4.64 -1.60 12.17
CA VAL A 103 -4.50 -2.30 10.88
C VAL A 103 -3.43 -3.37 11.05
N GLN A 104 -3.85 -4.63 10.98
CA GLN A 104 -2.94 -5.77 10.92
C GLN A 104 -2.70 -6.09 9.46
N MET A 105 -1.43 -6.15 9.05
CA MET A 105 -1.04 -6.49 7.70
C MET A 105 -0.11 -7.69 7.71
N THR A 106 -0.38 -8.66 6.86
CA THR A 106 0.52 -9.78 6.59
C THR A 106 0.89 -9.78 5.13
N GLY A 107 2.07 -10.29 4.79
CA GLY A 107 2.49 -10.36 3.40
C GLY A 107 3.53 -11.43 3.16
N GLU A 108 3.56 -11.92 1.93
CA GLU A 108 4.54 -12.84 1.41
C GLU A 108 5.19 -12.26 0.17
N VAL A 109 6.48 -12.49 0.03
CA VAL A 109 7.26 -12.13 -1.15
C VAL A 109 7.51 -13.39 -1.96
N SER A 110 7.11 -13.40 -3.22
CA SER A 110 7.40 -14.48 -4.16
C SER A 110 8.31 -14.00 -5.28
N CYS A 111 9.29 -14.82 -5.63
CA CYS A 111 10.23 -14.55 -6.71
C CYS A 111 10.35 -15.76 -7.63
N SER A 112 10.22 -15.53 -8.95
CA SER A 112 10.25 -16.59 -9.96
C SER A 112 11.65 -16.92 -10.49
N THR A 113 12.70 -16.26 -9.98
CA THR A 113 14.09 -16.51 -10.41
C THR A 113 14.85 -17.43 -9.44
N SER A 114 15.57 -18.42 -9.99
CA SER A 114 16.17 -19.49 -9.19
C SER A 114 17.48 -19.12 -8.49
N PHE A 115 18.41 -18.37 -9.11
CA PHE A 115 19.76 -18.17 -8.56
C PHE A 115 19.91 -16.97 -7.61
N VAL A 116 19.19 -15.88 -7.83
CA VAL A 116 19.23 -14.66 -7.01
C VAL A 116 17.92 -14.39 -6.30
N GLY A 117 16.94 -15.28 -6.49
CA GLY A 117 15.56 -15.10 -6.03
C GLY A 117 15.45 -14.79 -4.55
N GLY A 118 16.18 -15.51 -3.70
CA GLY A 118 16.16 -15.28 -2.25
C GLY A 118 16.67 -13.90 -1.85
N LYS A 119 17.81 -13.47 -2.41
CA LYS A 119 18.36 -12.12 -2.14
C LYS A 119 17.46 -11.01 -2.67
N LEU A 120 16.92 -11.21 -3.87
CA LEU A 120 16.01 -10.24 -4.48
C LEU A 120 14.71 -10.14 -3.69
N ALA A 121 14.14 -11.27 -3.27
CA ALA A 121 12.94 -11.31 -2.44
C ALA A 121 13.17 -10.63 -1.08
N CYS A 122 14.28 -10.90 -0.40
CA CYS A 122 14.63 -10.21 0.85
C CYS A 122 14.78 -8.70 0.66
N TYR A 123 15.44 -8.27 -0.42
CA TYR A 123 15.63 -6.86 -0.70
C TYR A 123 14.30 -6.15 -0.97
N VAL A 124 13.47 -6.70 -1.86
CA VAL A 124 12.15 -6.15 -2.19
C VAL A 124 11.23 -6.19 -0.97
N GLY A 125 11.26 -7.26 -0.18
CA GLY A 125 10.49 -7.38 1.06
C GLY A 125 10.82 -6.27 2.07
N ALA A 126 12.11 -6.00 2.28
CA ALA A 126 12.55 -4.91 3.16
C ALA A 126 12.15 -3.52 2.65
N ASP A 127 12.16 -3.31 1.33
CA ASP A 127 11.71 -2.07 0.71
C ASP A 127 10.20 -1.87 0.87
N VAL A 128 9.42 -2.92 0.66
CA VAL A 128 7.96 -2.90 0.88
C VAL A 128 7.64 -2.63 2.35
N GLU A 129 8.31 -3.28 3.30
CA GLU A 129 8.10 -3.02 4.73
C GLU A 129 8.40 -1.56 5.10
N ARG A 130 9.48 -0.98 4.58
CA ARG A 130 9.82 0.42 4.78
C ARG A 130 8.72 1.36 4.23
N THR A 131 8.24 1.06 3.03
CA THR A 131 7.16 1.81 2.39
C THR A 131 5.87 1.74 3.20
N MET A 132 5.51 0.56 3.70
CA MET A 132 4.31 0.38 4.53
C MET A 132 4.36 1.19 5.82
N ARG A 133 5.53 1.27 6.47
CA ARG A 133 5.71 2.12 7.66
C ARG A 133 5.52 3.61 7.33
N ALA A 134 6.07 4.06 6.22
CA ALA A 134 5.87 5.44 5.77
C ALA A 134 4.42 5.74 5.38
N GLU A 135 3.70 4.76 4.83
CA GLU A 135 2.26 4.86 4.57
C GLU A 135 1.44 4.95 5.86
N GLU A 136 1.82 4.21 6.91
CA GLU A 136 1.20 4.27 8.23
C GLU A 136 1.37 5.67 8.83
N GLU A 137 2.58 6.20 8.84
CA GLU A 137 2.86 7.56 9.32
C GLU A 137 2.03 8.61 8.56
N PHE A 138 1.95 8.51 7.23
CA PHE A 138 1.08 9.39 6.45
C PHE A 138 -0.39 9.26 6.85
N ASN A 139 -0.89 8.05 7.03
CA ASN A 139 -2.29 7.82 7.40
C ASN A 139 -2.63 8.43 8.76
N ASP A 140 -1.74 8.31 9.74
CA ASP A 140 -1.90 8.89 11.08
C ASP A 140 -1.94 10.42 11.00
N ASP A 141 -1.01 11.03 10.29
CA ASP A 141 -0.98 12.48 10.08
C ASP A 141 -2.22 12.99 9.32
N TYR A 142 -2.65 12.26 8.31
CA TYR A 142 -3.85 12.61 7.54
C TYR A 142 -5.10 12.58 8.42
N LEU A 143 -5.28 11.54 9.22
CA LEU A 143 -6.42 11.40 10.13
C LEU A 143 -6.40 12.50 11.19
N ALA A 144 -5.24 12.81 11.79
CA ALA A 144 -5.10 13.88 12.76
C ALA A 144 -5.52 15.25 12.19
N ARG A 145 -5.09 15.56 10.96
CA ARG A 145 -5.46 16.80 10.25
C ARG A 145 -6.95 16.88 9.93
N THR A 146 -7.56 15.75 9.58
CA THR A 146 -8.98 15.67 9.18
C THR A 146 -9.89 15.82 10.39
N VAL A 147 -9.56 15.16 11.51
CA VAL A 147 -10.32 15.28 12.76
C VAL A 147 -10.26 16.70 13.33
N SER A 148 -9.11 17.36 13.22
CA SER A 148 -8.94 18.74 13.67
C SER A 148 -9.83 19.71 12.88
N LYS A 149 -9.93 19.55 11.57
CA LYS A 149 -10.79 20.38 10.69
C LYS A 149 -12.28 20.18 10.97
N GLY A 150 -12.70 18.93 11.25
CA GLY A 150 -14.09 18.62 11.57
C GLY A 150 -14.59 19.25 12.89
N ARG A 151 -13.71 19.45 13.87
CA ARG A 151 -14.06 20.12 15.14
C ARG A 151 -14.13 21.65 15.04
N GLY A 152 -13.48 22.25 14.06
CA GLY A 152 -13.48 23.70 13.86
C GLY A 152 -14.71 24.25 13.10
N SER A 153 -15.47 23.39 12.41
CA SER A 153 -16.64 23.78 11.61
C SER A 153 -17.99 23.68 12.35
N ALA A 154 -17.96 23.30 13.63
CA ALA A 154 -19.16 23.16 14.48
C ALA A 154 -19.26 24.28 15.52
N ARG A 155 -18.99 25.53 15.12
CA ARG A 155 -19.28 26.74 15.92
C ARG A 155 -20.09 27.73 15.10
#